data_0b4d6949859f82c62ea3606427e08804
#
_entry.id   0b4d6949859f82c62ea3606427e08804
#
_cell.length_a   1.000
_cell.length_b   1.000
_cell.length_c   1.000
_cell.angle_alpha   90.00
_cell.angle_beta   90.00
_cell.angle_gamma   90.00
#
_symmetry.space_group_name_H-M   'P 1'
#
loop_
_entity.id
_entity.type
_entity.pdbx_description
1 polymer ?
#
loop_
_entity_poly.entity_id
_entity_poly.type
_entity_poly.pdbx_seq_one_letter_code
_entity_poly.pdbx_strand_id
1 'polypeptide(L)'
;MEAAEKAVRVVDECVGKVVDAVLKQNGALLVTADHGNADQMVDPATGEPFTAHTTNPVPLIYINPAEKNVSLRSGGRLADLAPTLLDIMGVQKPAEMTGESLIVK
;
A
#
# COMPACT_ATOMS: atom_id res chain seq x y z
N MET A 1 23.83 2.24 6.02
CA MET A 1 22.43 1.88 5.65
C MET A 1 22.17 0.38 5.62
N GLU A 2 23.08 -0.42 6.16
CA GLU A 2 22.92 -1.89 6.21
C GLU A 2 21.65 -2.31 6.98
N ALA A 3 21.35 -1.63 8.09
CA ALA A 3 20.17 -1.94 8.88
C ALA A 3 18.87 -1.67 8.11
N ALA A 4 18.83 -0.59 7.33
CA ALA A 4 17.68 -0.25 6.50
C ALA A 4 17.50 -1.26 5.36
N GLU A 5 18.58 -1.65 4.70
CA GLU A 5 18.55 -2.67 3.65
C GLU A 5 18.07 -4.01 4.19
N LYS A 6 18.56 -4.41 5.36
CA LYS A 6 18.14 -5.65 5.99
C LYS A 6 16.65 -5.62 6.35
N ALA A 7 16.18 -4.50 6.89
CA ALA A 7 14.77 -4.33 7.25
C ALA A 7 13.88 -4.43 6.01
N VAL A 8 14.25 -3.75 4.94
CA VAL A 8 13.49 -3.80 3.67
C VAL A 8 13.45 -5.21 3.11
N ARG A 9 14.58 -5.93 3.16
CA ARG A 9 14.65 -7.31 2.68
C ARG A 9 13.74 -8.24 3.48
N VAL A 10 13.71 -8.11 4.80
CA VAL A 10 12.84 -8.92 5.66
C VAL A 10 11.37 -8.60 5.37
N VAL A 11 11.02 -7.32 5.24
CA VAL A 11 9.66 -6.92 4.89
C VAL A 11 9.25 -7.50 3.54
N ASP A 12 10.13 -7.43 2.54
CA ASP A 12 9.85 -7.98 1.22
C ASP A 12 9.55 -9.48 1.28
N GLU A 13 10.35 -10.23 2.02
CA GLU A 13 10.13 -11.67 2.19
C GLU A 13 8.80 -11.96 2.89
N CYS A 14 8.47 -11.20 3.93
CA CYS A 14 7.21 -11.36 4.67
C CYS A 14 6.00 -11.02 3.80
N VAL A 15 6.08 -9.93 3.03
CA VAL A 15 5.02 -9.53 2.11
C VAL A 15 4.80 -10.61 1.07
N GLY A 16 5.89 -11.18 0.52
CA GLY A 16 5.80 -12.28 -0.44
C GLY A 16 5.03 -13.48 0.13
N LYS A 17 5.29 -13.85 1.38
CA LYS A 17 4.58 -14.94 2.04
C LYS A 17 3.10 -14.65 2.20
N VAL A 18 2.74 -13.42 2.58
CA VAL A 18 1.33 -13.02 2.73
C VAL A 18 0.64 -13.03 1.37
N VAL A 19 1.27 -12.48 0.34
CA VAL A 19 0.72 -12.48 -1.02
C VAL A 19 0.44 -13.90 -1.48
N ASP A 20 1.41 -14.80 -1.34
CA ASP A 20 1.25 -16.20 -1.74
C ASP A 20 0.09 -16.87 -1.00
N ALA A 21 -0.03 -16.64 0.31
CA ALA A 21 -1.10 -17.21 1.11
C ALA A 21 -2.48 -16.74 0.66
N VAL A 22 -2.61 -15.44 0.36
CA VAL A 22 -3.87 -14.87 -0.12
C VAL A 22 -4.22 -15.42 -1.50
N LEU A 23 -3.24 -15.49 -2.40
CA LEU A 23 -3.47 -15.99 -3.76
C LEU A 23 -3.86 -17.48 -3.77
N LYS A 24 -3.32 -18.28 -2.86
CA LYS A 24 -3.71 -19.69 -2.74
C LYS A 24 -5.18 -19.87 -2.36
N GLN A 25 -5.77 -18.87 -1.70
CA GLN A 25 -7.18 -18.89 -1.33
C GLN A 25 -8.06 -18.16 -2.33
N ASN A 26 -7.54 -17.83 -3.51
CA ASN A 26 -8.22 -17.04 -4.55
C ASN A 26 -8.65 -15.66 -4.03
N GLY A 27 -7.89 -15.10 -3.10
CA GLY A 27 -8.17 -13.80 -2.53
C GLY A 27 -7.54 -12.65 -3.31
N ALA A 28 -7.87 -11.44 -2.89
CA ALA A 28 -7.27 -10.21 -3.39
C ALA A 28 -6.73 -9.42 -2.21
N LEU A 29 -5.75 -8.54 -2.46
CA LEU A 29 -5.18 -7.74 -1.39
C LEU A 29 -4.71 -6.39 -1.91
N LEU A 30 -4.65 -5.44 -0.98
CA LEU A 30 -4.02 -4.15 -1.18
C LEU A 30 -2.76 -4.10 -0.31
N VAL A 31 -1.67 -3.63 -0.89
CA VAL A 31 -0.40 -3.45 -0.18
C VAL A 31 -0.06 -1.97 -0.20
N THR A 32 0.11 -1.38 0.96
CA THR A 32 0.42 0.03 1.09
C THR A 32 1.17 0.29 2.40
N ALA A 33 1.40 1.55 2.71
CA ALA A 33 1.97 1.98 3.98
C ALA A 33 1.14 3.15 4.54
N ASP A 34 1.28 3.42 5.82
CA ASP A 34 0.63 4.56 6.45
C ASP A 34 1.46 5.84 6.27
N HIS A 35 2.77 5.71 6.09
CA HIS A 35 3.68 6.83 5.85
C HIS A 35 4.97 6.31 5.23
N GLY A 36 5.76 7.23 4.67
CA GLY A 36 7.10 6.92 4.20
C GLY A 36 8.12 6.94 5.35
N ASN A 37 9.24 6.28 5.14
CA ASN A 37 10.35 6.24 6.09
C ASN A 37 11.66 5.98 5.32
N ALA A 38 11.80 4.81 4.72
CA ALA A 38 13.01 4.41 4.02
C ALA A 38 13.10 5.00 2.60
N ASP A 39 12.08 5.70 2.15
CA ASP A 39 12.06 6.37 0.85
C ASP A 39 13.03 7.58 0.81
N GLN A 40 13.42 8.10 1.97
CA GLN A 40 14.39 9.17 2.09
C GLN A 40 15.36 8.84 3.23
N MET A 41 16.48 8.19 2.90
CA MET A 41 17.44 7.72 3.88
C MET A 41 18.51 8.73 4.24
N VAL A 42 18.71 9.76 3.41
CA VAL A 42 19.71 10.81 3.61
C VAL A 42 19.01 12.16 3.52
N ASP A 43 19.28 13.04 4.50
CA ASP A 43 18.77 14.41 4.48
C ASP A 43 19.50 15.18 3.37
N PRO A 44 18.81 15.68 2.34
CA PRO A 44 19.43 16.40 1.25
C PRO A 44 20.06 17.73 1.65
N ALA A 45 19.64 18.33 2.78
CA ALA A 45 20.18 19.58 3.25
C ALA A 45 21.52 19.42 4.00
N THR A 46 21.68 18.31 4.74
CA THR A 46 22.85 18.10 5.60
C THR A 46 23.72 16.93 5.16
N GLY A 47 23.21 16.04 4.30
CA GLY A 47 23.89 14.81 3.93
C GLY A 47 23.91 13.74 5.00
N GLU A 48 23.27 13.98 6.14
CA GLU A 48 23.18 13.03 7.24
C GLU A 48 22.04 12.04 7.05
N PRO A 49 22.08 10.86 7.70
CA PRO A 49 20.98 9.91 7.60
C PRO A 49 19.65 10.52 8.05
N PHE A 50 18.62 10.33 7.24
CA PHE A 50 17.27 10.80 7.52
C PHE A 50 16.48 9.66 8.16
N THR A 51 16.16 9.80 9.45
CA THR A 51 15.48 8.76 10.21
C THR A 51 14.04 9.12 10.60
N ALA A 52 13.61 10.35 10.36
CA ALA A 52 12.24 10.77 10.63
C ALA A 52 11.27 10.19 9.60
N HIS A 53 10.00 10.10 9.98
CA HIS A 53 8.95 9.74 9.02
C HIS A 53 8.80 10.81 7.96
N THR A 54 8.51 10.40 6.73
CA THR A 54 8.32 11.34 5.63
C THR A 54 6.83 11.53 5.35
N THR A 55 6.49 12.68 4.73
CA THR A 55 5.13 12.98 4.27
C THR A 55 4.95 12.67 2.78
N ASN A 56 5.94 12.06 2.16
CA ASN A 56 5.86 11.67 0.75
C ASN A 56 4.71 10.69 0.54
N PRO A 57 4.04 10.75 -0.63
CA PRO A 57 3.03 9.74 -0.96
C PRO A 57 3.61 8.34 -0.90
N VAL A 58 2.79 7.40 -0.47
CA VAL A 58 3.17 5.99 -0.41
C VAL A 58 2.52 5.23 -1.55
N PRO A 59 3.12 4.11 -2.01
CA PRO A 59 2.52 3.31 -3.06
C PRO A 59 1.28 2.57 -2.56
N LEU A 60 0.38 2.28 -3.48
CA LEU A 60 -0.73 1.36 -3.27
C LEU A 60 -0.67 0.32 -4.37
N ILE A 61 -0.60 -0.94 -3.99
CA ILE A 61 -0.52 -2.06 -4.93
C ILE A 61 -1.77 -2.90 -4.76
N TYR A 62 -2.48 -3.13 -5.86
CA TYR A 62 -3.66 -3.98 -5.90
C TYR A 62 -3.31 -5.30 -6.58
N ILE A 63 -3.51 -6.39 -5.87
CA ILE A 63 -3.22 -7.74 -6.38
C ILE A 63 -4.52 -8.54 -6.39
N ASN A 64 -5.01 -8.84 -7.58
CA ASN A 64 -6.22 -9.66 -7.78
C ASN A 64 -6.13 -10.35 -9.12
N PRO A 65 -5.89 -11.68 -9.16
CA PRO A 65 -5.79 -12.42 -10.43
C PRO A 65 -7.08 -12.38 -11.25
N ALA A 66 -8.23 -12.17 -10.62
CA ALA A 66 -9.52 -12.11 -11.32
C ALA A 66 -9.78 -10.76 -11.99
N GLU A 67 -9.07 -9.70 -11.61
CA GLU A 67 -9.28 -8.35 -12.15
C GLU A 67 -7.95 -7.69 -12.52
N LYS A 68 -7.35 -8.11 -13.62
CA LYS A 68 -6.03 -7.63 -14.04
C LYS A 68 -6.07 -6.31 -14.83
N ASN A 69 -7.25 -5.91 -15.30
CA ASN A 69 -7.41 -4.76 -16.21
C ASN A 69 -7.97 -3.51 -15.52
N VAL A 70 -7.86 -3.43 -14.19
CA VAL A 70 -8.28 -2.24 -13.45
C VAL A 70 -7.09 -1.35 -13.16
N SER A 71 -7.35 -0.04 -13.10
CA SER A 71 -6.37 0.96 -12.69
C SER A 71 -6.74 1.50 -11.32
N LEU A 72 -5.77 2.10 -10.65
CA LEU A 72 -6.01 2.79 -9.39
C LEU A 72 -5.89 4.30 -9.60
N ARG A 73 -6.82 5.04 -8.99
CA ARG A 73 -6.82 6.50 -9.01
C ARG A 73 -5.67 7.02 -8.13
N SER A 74 -4.96 8.04 -8.58
CA SER A 74 -3.93 8.70 -7.78
C SER A 74 -4.55 9.75 -6.85
N GLY A 75 -3.77 10.23 -5.88
CA GLY A 75 -4.21 11.29 -4.98
C GLY A 75 -5.16 10.83 -3.88
N GLY A 76 -5.25 9.53 -3.63
CA GLY A 76 -6.07 8.99 -2.56
C GLY A 76 -5.44 9.17 -1.18
N ARG A 77 -6.17 8.76 -0.16
CA ARG A 77 -5.75 8.85 1.24
C ARG A 77 -6.12 7.56 1.98
N LEU A 78 -5.63 7.41 3.21
CA LEU A 78 -5.87 6.18 3.99
C LEU A 78 -7.37 5.91 4.18
N ALA A 79 -8.19 6.96 4.30
CA ALA A 79 -9.64 6.80 4.43
C ALA A 79 -10.29 6.14 3.21
N ASP A 80 -9.60 6.04 2.09
CA ASP A 80 -10.10 5.41 0.87
C ASP A 80 -9.84 3.90 0.80
N LEU A 81 -9.04 3.35 1.72
CA LEU A 81 -8.68 1.93 1.67
C LEU A 81 -9.87 1.03 1.95
N ALA A 82 -10.61 1.28 3.03
CA ALA A 82 -11.78 0.47 3.36
C ALA A 82 -12.86 0.55 2.28
N PRO A 83 -13.21 1.74 1.73
CA PRO A 83 -14.11 1.80 0.58
C PRO A 83 -13.63 1.00 -0.62
N THR A 84 -12.31 1.01 -0.89
CA THR A 84 -11.73 0.23 -1.98
C THR A 84 -11.90 -1.27 -1.74
N LEU A 85 -11.66 -1.74 -0.51
CA LEU A 85 -11.85 -3.15 -0.14
C LEU A 85 -13.32 -3.57 -0.30
N LEU A 86 -14.26 -2.72 0.12
CA LEU A 86 -15.68 -3.01 -0.06
C LEU A 86 -16.06 -3.09 -1.53
N ASP A 87 -15.50 -2.22 -2.37
CA ASP A 87 -15.71 -2.27 -3.81
C ASP A 87 -15.22 -3.59 -4.42
N ILE A 88 -14.03 -4.04 -4.00
CA ILE A 88 -13.48 -5.33 -4.42
C ILE A 88 -14.40 -6.48 -4.02
N MET A 89 -14.99 -6.40 -2.82
CA MET A 89 -15.89 -7.42 -2.28
C MET A 89 -17.30 -7.35 -2.88
N GLY A 90 -17.62 -6.29 -3.62
CA GLY A 90 -18.97 -6.08 -4.13
C GLY A 90 -19.97 -5.67 -3.05
N VAL A 91 -19.49 -5.09 -1.96
CA VAL A 91 -20.32 -4.66 -0.83
C VAL A 91 -20.51 -3.16 -0.88
N GLN A 92 -21.76 -2.70 -0.66
CA GLN A 92 -22.07 -1.29 -0.67
C GLN A 92 -21.44 -0.56 0.51
N LYS A 93 -20.83 0.59 0.24
CA LYS A 93 -20.20 1.42 1.26
C LYS A 93 -21.25 2.06 2.18
N PRO A 94 -21.08 2.00 3.53
CA PRO A 94 -21.98 2.72 4.45
C PRO A 94 -21.89 4.24 4.26
N ALA A 95 -22.97 4.95 4.58
CA ALA A 95 -23.02 6.40 4.45
C ALA A 95 -22.04 7.13 5.38
N GLU A 96 -21.71 6.54 6.52
CA GLU A 96 -20.76 7.10 7.48
C GLU A 96 -19.33 7.08 6.98
N MET A 97 -19.03 6.25 6.00
CA MET A 97 -17.69 6.13 5.42
C MET A 97 -17.49 7.20 4.36
N THR A 98 -16.61 8.16 4.64
CA THR A 98 -16.42 9.35 3.81
C THR A 98 -15.45 9.17 2.64
N GLY A 99 -14.60 8.15 2.71
CA GLY A 99 -13.67 7.85 1.62
C GLY A 99 -14.36 7.26 0.41
N GLU A 100 -13.61 7.12 -0.66
CA GLU A 100 -14.11 6.57 -1.93
C GLU A 100 -13.18 5.50 -2.47
N SER A 101 -13.73 4.55 -3.23
CA SER A 101 -12.92 3.51 -3.87
C SER A 101 -11.89 4.13 -4.82
N LEU A 102 -10.67 3.61 -4.80
CA LEU A 102 -9.60 4.03 -5.69
C LEU A 102 -9.57 3.24 -7.00
N ILE A 103 -10.44 2.26 -7.15
CA ILE A 103 -10.49 1.44 -8.36
C ILE A 103 -11.20 2.20 -9.47
N VAL A 104 -10.52 2.26 -10.63
CA VAL A 104 -11.07 2.83 -11.87
C VAL A 104 -11.34 1.67 -12.82
N LYS A 105 -12.58 1.51 -13.20
CA LYS A 105 -13.00 0.43 -14.11
C LYS A 105 -13.28 0.94 -15.51
#